data_e8f3404c67a430cfa6fb4e0fe3746736
#
_entry.id   e8f3404c67a430cfa6fb4e0fe3746736
#
_cell.length_a   1.000
_cell.length_b   1.000
_cell.length_c   1.000
_cell.angle_alpha   90.00
_cell.angle_beta   90.00
_cell.angle_gamma   90.00
#
_symmetry.space_group_name_H-M   'P 1'
#
loop_
_entity.id
_entity.type
_entity.pdbx_description
1 polymer ?
#
loop_
_entity_poly.entity_id
_entity_poly.type
_entity_poly.pdbx_seq_one_letter_code
_entity_poly.pdbx_strand_id
1 'polypeptide(L)'
;MFARSKTVSSERNDYIMKATGIVRRIDDLGRVVIPKEIRRTMRIREGTPLEIYTSVDGEVIFRKYSPVGEISGTADQYADVLYKVGGMPTVICDRDHVIAASGIQKKEVLERRVSSSLEDLIEQRKSLYRTADGVKMNPI
;
A
#
# COMPACT_ATOMS: atom_id res chain seq x y z
N MET A 1 2.29 -36.45 10.56
CA MET A 1 1.28 -35.37 10.76
C MET A 1 1.61 -34.27 9.77
N PHE A 2 0.95 -34.27 8.60
CA PHE A 2 1.29 -33.35 7.50
C PHE A 2 0.48 -32.06 7.68
N ALA A 3 1.19 -30.93 7.77
CA ALA A 3 0.58 -29.62 7.76
C ALA A 3 -0.05 -29.38 6.38
N ARG A 4 -1.38 -29.19 6.35
CA ARG A 4 -2.11 -28.77 5.15
C ARG A 4 -1.62 -27.38 4.73
N SER A 5 -0.94 -27.31 3.59
CA SER A 5 -0.73 -26.05 2.87
C SER A 5 -2.11 -25.48 2.52
N LYS A 6 -2.42 -24.29 3.01
CA LYS A 6 -3.57 -23.52 2.53
C LYS A 6 -3.32 -23.18 1.07
N THR A 7 -4.00 -23.90 0.18
CA THR A 7 -4.13 -23.51 -1.21
C THR A 7 -4.95 -22.22 -1.23
N VAL A 8 -4.30 -21.09 -1.45
CA VAL A 8 -4.99 -19.84 -1.73
C VAL A 8 -5.55 -20.00 -3.14
N SER A 9 -6.89 -20.07 -3.23
CA SER A 9 -7.62 -20.10 -4.48
C SER A 9 -7.17 -18.94 -5.36
N SER A 10 -6.65 -19.29 -6.53
CA SER A 10 -6.28 -18.39 -7.63
C SER A 10 -7.55 -17.67 -8.13
N GLU A 11 -7.89 -16.54 -7.54
CA GLU A 11 -8.58 -15.52 -8.29
C GLU A 11 -7.54 -14.97 -9.28
N ARG A 12 -7.77 -15.18 -10.56
CA ARG A 12 -7.00 -14.59 -11.66
C ARG A 12 -7.24 -13.09 -11.60
N ASN A 13 -6.46 -12.42 -10.79
CA ASN A 13 -6.27 -10.99 -10.89
C ASN A 13 -5.43 -10.81 -12.15
N ASP A 14 -6.06 -10.44 -13.27
CA ASP A 14 -5.40 -10.06 -14.51
C ASP A 14 -4.59 -8.79 -14.24
N TYR A 15 -3.44 -8.97 -13.60
CA TYR A 15 -2.45 -7.90 -13.55
C TYR A 15 -2.00 -7.67 -14.98
N ILE A 16 -2.34 -6.53 -15.53
CA ILE A 16 -1.78 -6.06 -16.80
C ILE A 16 -0.28 -5.87 -16.56
N MET A 17 0.50 -6.92 -16.79
CA MET A 17 1.95 -6.86 -16.70
C MET A 17 2.47 -6.07 -17.90
N LYS A 18 3.10 -4.95 -17.64
CA LYS A 18 3.75 -4.13 -18.67
C LYS A 18 5.23 -4.47 -18.70
N ALA A 19 5.68 -5.02 -19.84
CA ALA A 19 7.10 -5.22 -20.05
C ALA A 19 7.85 -3.88 -20.00
N THR A 20 8.90 -3.81 -19.19
CA THR A 20 9.73 -2.60 -19.05
C THR A 20 10.89 -2.58 -20.07
N GLY A 21 11.19 -3.71 -20.71
CA GLY A 21 12.36 -3.89 -21.56
C GLY A 21 13.71 -3.88 -20.84
N ILE A 22 13.69 -3.77 -19.52
CA ILE A 22 14.91 -3.68 -18.71
C ILE A 22 15.34 -5.09 -18.29
N VAL A 23 16.59 -5.46 -18.62
CA VAL A 23 17.23 -6.70 -18.20
C VAL A 23 18.30 -6.38 -17.15
N ARG A 24 18.34 -7.15 -16.06
CA ARG A 24 19.36 -7.06 -15.02
C ARG A 24 19.89 -8.46 -14.70
N ARG A 25 21.17 -8.52 -14.35
CA ARG A 25 21.81 -9.76 -13.91
C ARG A 25 21.80 -9.82 -12.38
N ILE A 26 21.67 -11.01 -11.85
CA ILE A 26 21.91 -11.30 -10.44
C ILE A 26 23.42 -11.33 -10.23
N ASP A 27 23.90 -10.67 -9.15
CA ASP A 27 25.31 -10.68 -8.79
C ASP A 27 25.70 -11.97 -8.02
N ASP A 28 26.97 -12.08 -7.68
CA ASP A 28 27.54 -13.23 -6.95
C ASP A 28 26.99 -13.39 -5.52
N LEU A 29 26.39 -12.33 -4.97
CA LEU A 29 25.71 -12.34 -3.67
C LEU A 29 24.21 -12.59 -3.79
N GLY A 30 23.71 -12.90 -4.98
CA GLY A 30 22.28 -13.17 -5.21
C GLY A 30 21.41 -11.91 -5.24
N ARG A 31 21.98 -10.71 -5.45
CA ARG A 31 21.24 -9.45 -5.48
C ARG A 31 20.89 -9.05 -6.91
N VAL A 32 19.71 -8.44 -7.06
CA VAL A 32 19.31 -7.77 -8.28
C VAL A 32 19.01 -6.31 -8.00
N VAL A 33 19.54 -5.41 -8.83
CA VAL A 33 19.31 -3.98 -8.67
C VAL A 33 18.02 -3.58 -9.38
N ILE A 34 17.06 -3.06 -8.63
CA ILE A 34 15.84 -2.44 -9.18
C ILE A 34 16.22 -1.05 -9.72
N PRO A 35 16.07 -0.81 -11.04
CA PRO A 35 16.43 0.46 -11.67
C PRO A 35 15.72 1.67 -11.06
N LYS A 36 16.39 2.82 -11.08
CA LYS A 36 15.86 4.07 -10.52
C LYS A 36 14.50 4.46 -11.14
N GLU A 37 14.34 4.23 -12.44
CA GLU A 37 13.11 4.51 -13.18
C GLU A 37 11.93 3.69 -12.66
N ILE A 38 12.16 2.38 -12.44
CA ILE A 38 11.14 1.49 -11.85
C ILE A 38 10.84 1.93 -10.42
N ARG A 39 11.87 2.17 -9.61
CA ARG A 39 11.69 2.61 -8.21
C ARG A 39 10.87 3.89 -8.15
N ARG A 40 11.15 4.86 -9.02
CA ARG A 40 10.41 6.13 -9.08
C ARG A 40 8.95 5.92 -9.48
N THR A 41 8.71 5.15 -10.53
CA THR A 41 7.35 4.89 -11.04
C THR A 41 6.51 4.11 -10.02
N MET A 42 7.15 3.16 -9.34
CA MET A 42 6.50 2.32 -8.33
C MET A 42 6.57 2.92 -6.91
N ARG A 43 7.18 4.11 -6.76
CA ARG A 43 7.41 4.77 -5.46
C ARG A 43 8.10 3.86 -4.44
N ILE A 44 9.10 3.12 -4.90
CA ILE A 44 9.96 2.29 -4.04
C ILE A 44 11.14 3.14 -3.60
N ARG A 45 11.25 3.40 -2.30
CA ARG A 45 12.33 4.17 -1.68
C ARG A 45 13.30 3.26 -0.93
N GLU A 46 14.41 3.79 -0.50
CA GLU A 46 15.31 3.09 0.41
C GLU A 46 14.55 2.71 1.68
N GLY A 47 14.75 1.48 2.17
CA GLY A 47 14.04 0.95 3.32
C GLY A 47 12.59 0.51 3.07
N THR A 48 12.05 0.67 1.85
CA THR A 48 10.72 0.15 1.53
C THR A 48 10.74 -1.38 1.61
N PRO A 49 9.95 -2.01 2.51
CA PRO A 49 9.86 -3.46 2.59
C PRO A 49 9.16 -4.00 1.35
N LEU A 50 9.74 -5.02 0.76
CA LEU A 50 9.18 -5.74 -0.39
C LEU A 50 8.99 -7.20 -0.03
N GLU A 51 7.81 -7.69 -0.30
CA GLU A 51 7.49 -9.12 -0.23
C GLU A 51 7.78 -9.78 -1.57
N ILE A 52 8.35 -10.96 -1.53
CA ILE A 52 8.78 -11.70 -2.73
C ILE A 52 7.83 -12.87 -2.92
N TYR A 53 7.19 -12.91 -4.08
CA TYR A 53 6.37 -14.02 -4.53
C TYR A 53 7.06 -14.75 -5.67
N THR A 54 6.80 -16.04 -5.78
CA THR A 54 7.24 -16.86 -6.90
C THR A 54 6.03 -17.52 -7.55
N SER A 55 5.99 -17.56 -8.88
CA SER A 55 5.01 -18.32 -9.63
C SER A 55 5.57 -19.68 -10.08
N VAL A 56 4.67 -20.58 -10.45
CA VAL A 56 5.04 -21.88 -11.01
C VAL A 56 5.71 -21.75 -12.40
N ASP A 57 5.51 -20.62 -13.05
CA ASP A 57 6.07 -20.30 -14.36
C ASP A 57 7.48 -19.69 -14.26
N GLY A 58 8.05 -19.65 -13.07
CA GLY A 58 9.42 -19.16 -12.84
C GLY A 58 9.53 -17.64 -12.73
N GLU A 59 8.44 -16.94 -12.46
CA GLU A 59 8.46 -15.51 -12.20
C GLU A 59 8.81 -15.22 -10.74
N VAL A 60 9.54 -14.13 -10.53
CA VAL A 60 9.77 -13.54 -9.21
C VAL A 60 9.10 -12.17 -9.18
N ILE A 61 8.13 -12.01 -8.32
CA ILE A 61 7.29 -10.82 -8.22
C ILE A 61 7.57 -10.12 -6.90
N PHE A 62 7.96 -8.85 -6.97
CA PHE A 62 8.12 -8.00 -5.80
C PHE A 62 6.88 -7.15 -5.60
N ARG A 63 6.29 -7.21 -4.42
CA ARG A 63 5.19 -6.33 -4.00
C ARG A 63 5.62 -5.50 -2.81
N LYS A 64 5.14 -4.25 -2.73
CA LYS A 64 5.32 -3.50 -1.50
C LYS A 64 4.55 -4.18 -0.38
N TYR A 65 5.26 -4.46 0.71
CA TYR A 65 4.65 -5.00 1.91
C TYR A 65 3.93 -3.88 2.67
N SER A 66 2.64 -4.07 2.90
CA SER A 66 1.82 -3.15 3.70
C SER A 66 1.24 -3.92 4.90
N PRO A 67 1.80 -3.75 6.10
CA PRO A 67 1.25 -4.40 7.30
C PRO A 67 -0.20 -3.96 7.59
N VAL A 68 -0.57 -2.75 7.17
CA VAL A 68 -1.95 -2.24 7.33
C VAL A 68 -2.90 -2.88 6.32
N GLY A 69 -2.42 -3.25 5.13
CA GLY A 69 -3.21 -3.96 4.13
C GLY A 69 -3.66 -5.35 4.59
N GLU A 70 -2.85 -6.03 5.42
CA GLU A 70 -3.19 -7.35 5.98
C GLU A 70 -4.36 -7.30 6.97
N ILE A 71 -4.61 -6.14 7.58
CA ILE A 71 -5.70 -5.92 8.54
C ILE A 71 -6.88 -5.14 7.93
N SER A 72 -7.06 -5.22 6.62
CA SER A 72 -8.11 -4.45 5.91
C SER A 72 -9.51 -4.64 6.51
N GLY A 73 -9.88 -5.87 6.89
CA GLY A 73 -11.16 -6.14 7.56
C GLY A 73 -11.29 -5.43 8.91
N THR A 74 -10.22 -5.36 9.67
CA THR A 74 -10.18 -4.61 10.94
C THR A 74 -10.19 -3.10 10.68
N ALA A 75 -9.53 -2.64 9.62
CA ALA A 75 -9.51 -1.24 9.23
C ALA A 75 -10.92 -0.72 8.87
N ASP A 76 -11.74 -1.54 8.20
CA ASP A 76 -13.15 -1.19 7.95
C ASP A 76 -13.94 -0.99 9.26
N GLN A 77 -13.76 -1.88 10.23
CA GLN A 77 -14.40 -1.74 11.56
C GLN A 77 -13.95 -0.46 12.27
N TYR A 78 -12.66 -0.14 12.24
CA TYR A 78 -12.14 1.11 12.81
C TYR A 78 -12.71 2.34 12.10
N ALA A 79 -12.77 2.35 10.78
CA ALA A 79 -13.36 3.45 10.02
C ALA A 79 -14.83 3.67 10.40
N ASP A 80 -15.60 2.59 10.56
CA ASP A 80 -17.00 2.65 10.97
C ASP A 80 -17.18 3.19 12.39
N VAL A 81 -16.35 2.76 13.34
CA VAL A 81 -16.39 3.26 14.72
C VAL A 81 -16.04 4.74 14.76
N LEU A 82 -14.97 5.15 14.09
CA LEU A 82 -14.55 6.55 14.03
C LEU A 82 -15.62 7.45 13.41
N TYR A 83 -16.26 6.98 12.35
CA TYR A 83 -17.38 7.71 11.73
C TYR A 83 -18.57 7.83 12.68
N LYS A 84 -18.98 6.74 13.32
CA LYS A 84 -20.12 6.73 14.26
C LYS A 84 -19.90 7.64 15.48
N VAL A 85 -18.68 7.64 16.00
CA VAL A 85 -18.34 8.44 17.20
C VAL A 85 -18.04 9.90 16.84
N GLY A 86 -17.30 10.13 15.78
CA GLY A 86 -16.86 11.48 15.37
C GLY A 86 -17.84 12.24 14.49
N GLY A 87 -18.79 11.54 13.86
CA GLY A 87 -19.77 12.15 12.95
C GLY A 87 -19.17 12.68 11.63
N MET A 88 -17.88 12.38 11.37
CA MET A 88 -17.16 12.86 10.19
C MET A 88 -16.75 11.69 9.29
N PRO A 89 -16.86 11.86 7.95
CA PRO A 89 -16.34 10.85 7.03
C PRO A 89 -14.91 10.48 7.36
N THR A 90 -14.63 9.20 7.46
CA THR A 90 -13.32 8.65 7.87
C THR A 90 -12.75 7.81 6.77
N VAL A 91 -11.48 8.02 6.48
CA VAL A 91 -10.70 7.26 5.51
C VAL A 91 -9.44 6.75 6.20
N ILE A 92 -9.15 5.47 6.04
CA ILE A 92 -7.90 4.85 6.51
C ILE A 92 -7.08 4.47 5.27
N CYS A 93 -5.83 4.85 5.26
CA CYS A 93 -4.91 4.52 4.18
C CYS A 93 -3.61 3.91 4.74
N ASP A 94 -2.95 3.12 3.91
CA ASP A 94 -1.54 2.83 4.08
C ASP A 94 -0.69 3.95 3.45
N ARG A 95 0.58 3.69 3.17
CA ARG A 95 1.47 4.69 2.57
C ARG A 95 1.11 5.04 1.11
N ASP A 96 0.38 4.18 0.43
CA ASP A 96 0.16 4.29 -1.01
C ASP A 96 -1.33 4.37 -1.39
N HIS A 97 -2.21 3.68 -0.67
CA HIS A 97 -3.60 3.50 -1.06
C HIS A 97 -4.58 3.64 0.11
N VAL A 98 -5.81 3.96 -0.22
CA VAL A 98 -6.94 3.91 0.71
C VAL A 98 -7.38 2.47 0.90
N ILE A 99 -7.38 1.99 2.15
CA ILE A 99 -7.71 0.60 2.52
C ILE A 99 -9.09 0.46 3.17
N ALA A 100 -9.60 1.50 3.81
CA ALA A 100 -10.94 1.50 4.40
C ALA A 100 -11.54 2.90 4.39
N ALA A 101 -12.87 2.98 4.35
CA ALA A 101 -13.60 4.24 4.42
C ALA A 101 -15.00 4.05 5.01
N SER A 102 -15.48 5.04 5.76
CA SER A 102 -16.83 5.10 6.29
C SER A 102 -17.38 6.52 6.25
N GLY A 103 -18.71 6.66 6.06
CA GLY A 103 -19.37 7.96 5.92
C GLY A 103 -19.18 8.62 4.56
N ILE A 104 -18.57 7.94 3.59
CA ILE A 104 -18.34 8.37 2.22
C ILE A 104 -18.58 7.19 1.26
N GLN A 105 -18.82 7.47 -0.02
CA GLN A 105 -19.00 6.40 -1.01
C GLN A 105 -17.69 5.61 -1.19
N LYS A 106 -17.66 4.39 -0.65
CA LYS A 106 -16.47 3.51 -0.68
C LYS A 106 -15.90 3.34 -2.09
N LYS A 107 -16.76 3.16 -3.10
CA LYS A 107 -16.36 2.99 -4.51
C LYS A 107 -15.54 4.15 -5.09
N GLU A 108 -15.67 5.33 -4.52
CA GLU A 108 -14.97 6.52 -5.01
C GLU A 108 -13.56 6.65 -4.43
N VAL A 109 -13.30 6.04 -3.29
CA VAL A 109 -12.05 6.25 -2.53
C VAL A 109 -11.24 4.99 -2.32
N LEU A 110 -11.85 3.81 -2.19
CA LEU A 110 -11.12 2.56 -1.96
C LEU A 110 -10.14 2.27 -3.08
N GLU A 111 -8.97 1.73 -2.70
CA GLU A 111 -7.87 1.38 -3.59
C GLU A 111 -7.27 2.56 -4.37
N ARG A 112 -7.78 3.78 -4.19
CA ARG A 112 -7.17 4.96 -4.78
C ARG A 112 -5.85 5.28 -4.11
N ARG A 113 -4.90 5.72 -4.92
CA ARG A 113 -3.62 6.18 -4.44
C ARG A 113 -3.78 7.46 -3.63
N VAL A 114 -3.04 7.55 -2.53
CA VAL A 114 -2.89 8.79 -1.77
C VAL A 114 -2.16 9.84 -2.62
N SER A 115 -2.45 11.12 -2.38
CA SER A 115 -1.73 12.21 -3.05
C SER A 115 -0.27 12.26 -2.58
N SER A 116 0.62 12.82 -3.42
CA SER A 116 2.02 13.01 -3.03
C SER A 116 2.17 13.86 -1.75
N SER A 117 1.33 14.86 -1.58
CA SER A 117 1.33 15.70 -0.37
C SER A 117 0.93 14.94 0.89
N LEU A 118 -0.03 14.00 0.80
CA LEU A 118 -0.39 13.13 1.91
C LEU A 118 0.71 12.10 2.18
N GLU A 119 1.33 11.56 1.15
CA GLU A 119 2.47 10.66 1.27
C GLU A 119 3.63 11.33 2.02
N ASP A 120 3.95 12.58 1.69
CA ASP A 120 4.98 13.35 2.38
C ASP A 120 4.66 13.59 3.87
N LEU A 121 3.38 13.85 4.20
CA LEU A 121 2.94 13.99 5.59
C LEU A 121 3.09 12.69 6.38
N ILE A 122 2.70 11.57 5.76
CA ILE A 122 2.83 10.23 6.36
C ILE A 122 4.30 9.91 6.64
N GLU A 123 5.21 10.20 5.69
CA GLU A 123 6.64 9.96 5.88
C GLU A 123 7.25 10.83 6.95
N GLN A 124 6.85 12.09 7.00
CA GLN A 124 7.30 13.04 8.02
C GLN A 124 6.64 12.80 9.38
N ARG A 125 5.71 11.84 9.48
CA ARG A 125 4.92 11.57 10.68
C ARG A 125 4.30 12.85 11.25
N LYS A 126 3.61 13.59 10.38
CA LYS A 126 2.96 14.84 10.75
C LYS A 126 1.45 14.69 10.66
N SER A 127 0.74 15.25 11.64
CA SER A 127 -0.69 15.46 11.54
C SER A 127 -0.98 16.84 10.94
N LEU A 128 -2.00 16.89 10.09
CA LEU A 128 -2.51 18.11 9.50
C LEU A 128 -3.98 18.24 9.87
N TYR A 129 -4.37 19.39 10.38
CA TYR A 129 -5.77 19.70 10.60
C TYR A 129 -6.09 21.12 10.15
N ARG A 130 -7.30 21.31 9.67
CA ARG A 130 -7.80 22.61 9.23
C ARG A 130 -8.79 23.13 10.27
N THR A 131 -8.51 24.33 10.79
CA THR A 131 -9.41 25.07 11.67
C THR A 131 -9.95 26.28 10.95
N ALA A 132 -10.92 26.98 11.55
CA ALA A 132 -11.43 28.25 11.02
C ALA A 132 -10.31 29.29 10.78
N ASP A 133 -9.25 29.22 11.57
CA ASP A 133 -8.10 30.14 11.54
C ASP A 133 -7.00 29.69 10.56
N GLY A 134 -7.18 28.59 9.85
CA GLY A 134 -6.22 28.10 8.86
C GLY A 134 -5.81 26.64 9.03
N VAL A 135 -4.74 26.26 8.33
CA VAL A 135 -4.18 24.91 8.35
C VAL A 135 -3.06 24.82 9.38
N LYS A 136 -3.12 23.85 10.28
CA LYS A 136 -2.08 23.57 11.28
C LYS A 136 -1.45 22.21 11.03
N MET A 137 -0.13 22.12 11.19
CA MET A 137 0.65 20.90 11.08
C MET A 137 1.36 20.64 12.40
N ASN A 138 1.19 19.44 12.94
CA ASN A 138 1.89 19.01 14.15
C ASN A 138 2.67 17.71 13.87
N PRO A 139 3.85 17.54 14.49
CA PRO A 139 4.50 16.22 14.53
C PRO A 139 3.63 15.23 15.31
N ILE A 140 3.62 13.99 14.87
CA ILE A 140 2.98 12.87 15.58
C ILE A 140 4.00 12.22 16.49
#